data_ef26ca995b2b80156b4e266ed9b17b2a
#
_entry.id   ef26ca995b2b80156b4e266ed9b17b2a
#
_cell.length_a   1.000
_cell.length_b   1.000
_cell.length_c   1.000
_cell.angle_alpha   90.00
_cell.angle_beta   90.00
_cell.angle_gamma   90.00
#
_symmetry.space_group_name_H-M   'P 1'
#
loop_
_entity.id
_entity.type
_entity.pdbx_description
1 polymer ?
#
loop_
_entity_poly.entity_id
_entity_poly.type
_entity_poly.pdbx_seq_one_letter_code
_entity_poly.pdbx_strand_id
1 'polypeptide(L)'
;MIRNIIFDIGNVLTDYRWEGFLADKGFDAEMIKKIAKASIMHPLWAEYDRGTWTDEQVLAAFVKDAPELEKELHQAFENIAGMVTPRAYAIPWLQELKAKGYHVYYLSNFSHKAETECAEALNFLPEMEGGILSYKDQLIKPEPEIYQLLLKRYGLKADESVFLDDALVNVKDCFQTLVFMEHYQVKEIFACLGWNAEKENLEYERLF
;
A
#
# COMPACT_ATOMS: atom_id res chain seq x y z
N MET A 1 -13.22 13.66 18.18
CA MET A 1 -13.95 13.61 16.87
C MET A 1 -12.92 13.41 15.78
N ILE A 2 -13.11 12.42 14.90
CA ILE A 2 -12.16 12.14 13.80
C ILE A 2 -12.13 13.32 12.83
N ARG A 3 -10.93 13.70 12.43
CA ARG A 3 -10.62 14.79 11.50
C ARG A 3 -9.68 14.34 10.39
N ASN A 4 -8.81 13.36 10.69
CA ASN A 4 -7.77 12.91 9.78
C ASN A 4 -8.05 11.47 9.37
N ILE A 5 -7.97 11.19 8.07
CA ILE A 5 -8.08 9.85 7.51
C ILE A 5 -6.75 9.55 6.84
N ILE A 6 -6.09 8.49 7.29
CA ILE A 6 -4.81 8.04 6.80
C ILE A 6 -5.05 6.75 6.02
N PHE A 7 -4.59 6.69 4.79
CA PHE A 7 -4.79 5.57 3.89
C PHE A 7 -3.49 4.81 3.65
N ASP A 8 -3.55 3.48 3.66
CA ASP A 8 -2.61 2.72 2.85
C ASP A 8 -2.89 2.97 1.37
N ILE A 9 -1.90 2.67 0.51
CA ILE A 9 -2.01 2.81 -0.94
C ILE A 9 -2.38 1.47 -1.57
N GLY A 10 -1.59 0.44 -1.32
CA GLY A 10 -1.80 -0.89 -1.89
C GLY A 10 -3.13 -1.50 -1.46
N ASN A 11 -3.89 -2.03 -2.41
CA ASN A 11 -5.21 -2.63 -2.19
C ASN A 11 -6.25 -1.73 -1.52
N VAL A 12 -5.91 -0.50 -1.15
CA VAL A 12 -6.84 0.51 -0.63
C VAL A 12 -7.15 1.57 -1.69
N LEU A 13 -6.16 2.35 -2.13
CA LEU A 13 -6.32 3.38 -3.17
C LEU A 13 -5.86 2.92 -4.56
N THR A 14 -5.14 1.81 -4.64
CA THR A 14 -4.65 1.18 -5.87
C THR A 14 -4.84 -0.33 -5.81
N ASP A 15 -4.78 -0.98 -6.96
CA ASP A 15 -4.69 -2.44 -7.04
C ASP A 15 -3.22 -2.86 -7.02
N TYR A 16 -2.82 -3.65 -6.02
CA TYR A 16 -1.55 -4.37 -6.00
C TYR A 16 -1.74 -5.74 -6.63
N ARG A 17 -1.59 -5.81 -7.96
CA ARG A 17 -1.98 -6.95 -8.80
C ARG A 17 -0.80 -7.84 -9.21
N TRP A 18 0.11 -8.11 -8.34
CA TRP A 18 1.35 -8.82 -8.64
C TRP A 18 1.15 -10.17 -9.36
N GLU A 19 0.11 -10.94 -9.05
CA GLU A 19 -0.21 -12.19 -9.77
C GLU A 19 -0.58 -11.92 -11.23
N GLY A 20 -1.50 -10.98 -11.46
CA GLY A 20 -1.89 -10.55 -12.80
C GLY A 20 -0.74 -9.93 -13.58
N PHE A 21 0.10 -9.15 -12.92
CA PHE A 21 1.30 -8.57 -13.51
C PHE A 21 2.28 -9.65 -14.00
N LEU A 22 2.54 -10.68 -13.20
CA LEU A 22 3.39 -11.80 -13.62
C LEU A 22 2.74 -12.63 -14.75
N ALA A 23 1.43 -12.79 -14.74
CA ALA A 23 0.70 -13.42 -15.84
C ALA A 23 0.81 -12.62 -17.14
N ASP A 24 0.71 -11.29 -17.07
CA ASP A 24 0.89 -10.38 -18.23
C ASP A 24 2.31 -10.47 -18.83
N LYS A 25 3.31 -10.84 -18.02
CA LYS A 25 4.68 -11.13 -18.47
C LYS A 25 4.84 -12.52 -19.11
N GLY A 26 3.78 -13.31 -19.18
CA GLY A 26 3.73 -14.62 -19.83
C GLY A 26 4.10 -15.79 -18.93
N PHE A 27 4.17 -15.59 -17.62
CA PHE A 27 4.40 -16.69 -16.69
C PHE A 27 3.12 -17.50 -16.44
N ASP A 28 3.23 -18.81 -16.40
CA ASP A 28 2.12 -19.67 -16.00
C ASP A 28 1.92 -19.69 -14.47
N ALA A 29 0.81 -20.24 -14.00
CA ALA A 29 0.43 -20.24 -12.59
C ALA A 29 1.44 -20.96 -11.67
N GLU A 30 2.19 -21.95 -12.16
CA GLU A 30 3.25 -22.62 -11.40
C GLU A 30 4.49 -21.73 -11.25
N MET A 31 4.89 -21.10 -12.34
CA MET A 31 6.03 -20.19 -12.34
C MET A 31 5.74 -18.94 -11.49
N ILE A 32 4.53 -18.39 -11.57
CA ILE A 32 4.10 -17.27 -10.73
C ILE A 32 4.27 -17.58 -9.24
N LYS A 33 3.86 -18.78 -8.79
CA LYS A 33 4.04 -19.20 -7.39
C LYS A 33 5.52 -19.29 -6.99
N LYS A 34 6.38 -19.79 -7.89
CA LYS A 34 7.81 -19.91 -7.63
C LYS A 34 8.46 -18.53 -7.54
N ILE A 35 8.18 -17.65 -8.50
CA ILE A 35 8.68 -16.27 -8.49
C ILE A 35 8.20 -15.54 -7.23
N ALA A 36 6.91 -15.62 -6.90
CA ALA A 36 6.35 -14.96 -5.72
C ALA A 36 7.04 -15.42 -4.43
N LYS A 37 7.26 -16.73 -4.27
CA LYS A 37 7.97 -17.27 -3.11
C LYS A 37 9.42 -16.80 -3.03
N ALA A 38 10.10 -16.68 -4.16
CA ALA A 38 11.49 -16.25 -4.25
C ALA A 38 11.67 -14.73 -4.11
N SER A 39 10.59 -13.93 -4.20
CA SER A 39 10.66 -12.47 -4.25
C SER A 39 9.61 -11.80 -3.36
N ILE A 40 8.38 -11.63 -3.82
CA ILE A 40 7.31 -10.85 -3.16
C ILE A 40 6.98 -11.38 -1.76
N MET A 41 7.04 -12.70 -1.57
CA MET A 41 6.83 -13.37 -0.28
C MET A 41 8.13 -13.60 0.50
N HIS A 42 9.26 -13.18 -0.05
CA HIS A 42 10.56 -13.31 0.60
C HIS A 42 10.72 -12.26 1.69
N PRO A 43 11.33 -12.58 2.86
CA PRO A 43 11.52 -11.61 3.94
C PRO A 43 12.24 -10.32 3.52
N LEU A 44 13.14 -10.37 2.52
CA LEU A 44 13.83 -9.20 1.99
C LEU A 44 12.92 -8.21 1.25
N TRP A 45 11.68 -8.58 0.92
CA TRP A 45 10.72 -7.64 0.33
C TRP A 45 10.46 -6.46 1.26
N ALA A 46 10.38 -6.73 2.57
CA ALA A 46 10.22 -5.69 3.59
C ALA A 46 11.41 -4.70 3.60
N GLU A 47 12.64 -5.20 3.40
CA GLU A 47 13.83 -4.33 3.32
C GLU A 47 13.88 -3.56 1.99
N TYR A 48 13.29 -4.09 0.93
CA TYR A 48 13.10 -3.37 -0.33
C TYR A 48 12.14 -2.19 -0.14
N ASP A 49 11.00 -2.42 0.50
CA ASP A 49 10.04 -1.36 0.85
C ASP A 49 10.63 -0.35 1.86
N ARG A 50 11.58 -0.78 2.70
CA ARG A 50 12.31 0.13 3.58
C ARG A 50 13.25 1.08 2.82
N GLY A 51 13.72 0.68 1.63
CA GLY A 51 14.62 1.48 0.82
C GLY A 51 16.07 1.51 1.29
N THR A 52 16.50 0.53 2.10
CA THR A 52 17.89 0.39 2.54
C THR A 52 18.77 -0.33 1.51
N TRP A 53 18.14 -1.03 0.56
CA TRP A 53 18.79 -1.77 -0.51
C TRP A 53 18.41 -1.19 -1.87
N THR A 54 19.37 -1.23 -2.83
CA THR A 54 19.08 -0.88 -4.23
C THR A 54 18.31 -1.99 -4.93
N ASP A 55 17.68 -1.68 -6.07
CA ASP A 55 16.96 -2.66 -6.90
C ASP A 55 17.86 -3.82 -7.28
N GLU A 56 19.13 -3.55 -7.65
CA GLU A 56 20.12 -4.55 -8.03
C GLU A 56 20.51 -5.43 -6.84
N GLN A 57 20.68 -4.86 -5.64
CA GLN A 57 21.00 -5.61 -4.43
C GLN A 57 19.87 -6.57 -4.05
N VAL A 58 18.63 -6.11 -4.12
CA VAL A 58 17.44 -6.93 -3.82
C VAL A 58 17.31 -8.06 -4.84
N LEU A 59 17.40 -7.75 -6.13
CA LEU A 59 17.30 -8.76 -7.18
C LEU A 59 18.44 -9.80 -7.07
N ALA A 60 19.66 -9.35 -6.82
CA ALA A 60 20.81 -10.25 -6.62
C ALA A 60 20.62 -11.17 -5.40
N ALA A 61 19.97 -10.69 -4.33
CA ALA A 61 19.67 -11.52 -3.18
C ALA A 61 18.59 -12.57 -3.48
N PHE A 62 17.55 -12.22 -4.22
CA PHE A 62 16.54 -13.19 -4.68
C PHE A 62 17.16 -14.26 -5.57
N VAL A 63 18.01 -13.88 -6.53
CA VAL A 63 18.73 -14.82 -7.40
C VAL A 63 19.68 -15.72 -6.60
N LYS A 64 20.37 -15.17 -5.60
CA LYS A 64 21.25 -15.96 -4.72
C LYS A 64 20.48 -17.07 -3.97
N ASP A 65 19.27 -16.77 -3.52
CA ASP A 65 18.46 -17.72 -2.74
C ASP A 65 17.65 -18.67 -3.62
N ALA A 66 17.43 -18.31 -4.90
CA ALA A 66 16.74 -19.12 -5.91
C ALA A 66 17.46 -19.04 -7.28
N PRO A 67 18.70 -19.58 -7.40
CA PRO A 67 19.51 -19.43 -8.61
C PRO A 67 18.91 -20.11 -9.84
N GLU A 68 18.05 -21.11 -9.64
CA GLU A 68 17.32 -21.77 -10.73
C GLU A 68 16.26 -20.87 -11.38
N LEU A 69 15.89 -19.75 -10.75
CA LEU A 69 14.92 -18.76 -11.24
C LEU A 69 15.56 -17.45 -11.70
N GLU A 70 16.90 -17.41 -11.87
CA GLU A 70 17.61 -16.18 -12.22
C GLU A 70 16.99 -15.46 -13.42
N LYS A 71 16.75 -16.19 -14.51
CA LYS A 71 16.20 -15.63 -15.74
C LYS A 71 14.79 -15.07 -15.52
N GLU A 72 13.93 -15.81 -14.84
CA GLU A 72 12.55 -15.45 -14.57
C GLU A 72 12.48 -14.26 -13.60
N LEU A 73 13.33 -14.20 -12.59
CA LEU A 73 13.42 -13.08 -11.67
C LEU A 73 13.87 -11.79 -12.38
N HIS A 74 14.88 -11.87 -13.25
CA HIS A 74 15.28 -10.72 -14.08
C HIS A 74 14.13 -10.28 -14.99
N GLN A 75 13.47 -11.21 -15.71
CA GLN A 75 12.32 -10.89 -16.56
C GLN A 75 11.17 -10.27 -15.76
N ALA A 76 10.90 -10.76 -14.54
CA ALA A 76 9.84 -10.25 -13.68
C ALA A 76 10.10 -8.81 -13.22
N PHE A 77 11.34 -8.51 -12.80
CA PHE A 77 11.67 -7.27 -12.10
C PHE A 77 12.48 -6.26 -12.91
N GLU A 78 12.81 -6.52 -14.19
CA GLU A 78 13.43 -5.52 -15.07
C GLU A 78 12.59 -4.22 -15.14
N ASN A 79 11.28 -4.37 -15.29
CA ASN A 79 10.33 -3.29 -15.25
C ASN A 79 9.05 -3.77 -14.55
N ILE A 80 8.59 -3.04 -13.54
CA ILE A 80 7.39 -3.38 -12.76
C ILE A 80 6.17 -2.50 -13.06
N ALA A 81 6.21 -1.71 -14.13
CA ALA A 81 5.02 -0.95 -14.58
C ALA A 81 3.82 -1.89 -14.77
N GLY A 82 2.68 -1.52 -14.15
CA GLY A 82 1.47 -2.34 -14.15
C GLY A 82 1.37 -3.35 -12.99
N MET A 83 2.37 -3.45 -12.10
CA MET A 83 2.25 -4.21 -10.85
C MET A 83 1.30 -3.51 -9.87
N VAL A 84 1.33 -2.17 -9.86
CA VAL A 84 0.36 -1.33 -9.15
C VAL A 84 -0.42 -0.54 -10.18
N THR A 85 -1.75 -0.55 -10.09
CA THR A 85 -2.64 0.14 -11.02
C THR A 85 -3.66 1.02 -10.29
N PRO A 86 -4.14 2.13 -10.91
CA PRO A 86 -5.05 3.04 -10.26
C PRO A 86 -6.43 2.42 -10.08
N ARG A 87 -7.12 2.78 -9.00
CA ARG A 87 -8.55 2.50 -8.79
C ARG A 87 -9.38 3.72 -9.17
N ALA A 88 -10.40 3.52 -9.98
CA ALA A 88 -11.24 4.61 -10.48
C ALA A 88 -11.94 5.41 -9.37
N TYR A 89 -12.20 4.79 -8.23
CA TYR A 89 -12.86 5.45 -7.10
C TYR A 89 -11.93 6.28 -6.22
N ALA A 90 -10.60 6.12 -6.30
CA ALA A 90 -9.68 6.74 -5.35
C ALA A 90 -9.81 8.27 -5.33
N ILE A 91 -9.69 8.94 -6.47
CA ILE A 91 -9.80 10.39 -6.57
C ILE A 91 -11.19 10.90 -6.14
N PRO A 92 -12.31 10.39 -6.67
CA PRO A 92 -13.64 10.82 -6.23
C PRO A 92 -13.86 10.65 -4.71
N TRP A 93 -13.37 9.56 -4.14
CA TRP A 93 -13.51 9.31 -2.71
C TRP A 93 -12.73 10.32 -1.87
N LEU A 94 -11.47 10.59 -2.22
CA LEU A 94 -10.65 11.59 -1.52
C LEU A 94 -11.29 12.98 -1.61
N GLN A 95 -11.80 13.37 -2.77
CA GLN A 95 -12.49 14.65 -2.97
C GLN A 95 -13.76 14.76 -2.12
N GLU A 96 -14.55 13.68 -2.04
CA GLU A 96 -15.75 13.64 -1.19
C GLU A 96 -15.40 13.82 0.29
N LEU A 97 -14.36 13.13 0.78
CA LEU A 97 -13.91 13.25 2.17
C LEU A 97 -13.44 14.67 2.49
N LYS A 98 -12.66 15.28 1.59
CA LYS A 98 -12.23 16.69 1.73
C LYS A 98 -13.42 17.65 1.73
N ALA A 99 -14.43 17.44 0.88
CA ALA A 99 -15.65 18.24 0.86
C ALA A 99 -16.46 18.15 2.16
N LYS A 100 -16.35 17.03 2.90
CA LYS A 100 -16.91 16.84 4.23
C LYS A 100 -16.05 17.40 5.36
N GLY A 101 -14.89 17.98 5.07
CA GLY A 101 -13.99 18.63 6.01
C GLY A 101 -12.97 17.70 6.67
N TYR A 102 -12.76 16.50 6.14
CA TYR A 102 -11.69 15.63 6.56
C TYR A 102 -10.36 16.00 5.90
N HIS A 103 -9.27 15.82 6.63
CA HIS A 103 -7.90 15.87 6.12
C HIS A 103 -7.48 14.45 5.71
N VAL A 104 -6.88 14.30 4.54
CA VAL A 104 -6.53 12.98 3.97
C VAL A 104 -5.02 12.85 3.79
N TYR A 105 -4.46 11.76 4.32
CA TYR A 105 -3.03 11.45 4.31
C TYR A 105 -2.80 10.01 3.84
N TYR A 106 -1.56 9.69 3.45
CA TYR A 106 -1.16 8.32 3.12
C TYR A 106 -0.02 7.81 4.01
N LEU A 107 0.01 6.49 4.22
CA LEU A 107 1.07 5.79 4.93
C LEU A 107 1.23 4.40 4.32
N SER A 108 2.25 4.19 3.50
CA SER A 108 2.39 2.95 2.73
C SER A 108 3.81 2.41 2.73
N ASN A 109 3.91 1.07 2.83
CA ASN A 109 5.14 0.36 2.50
C ASN A 109 5.27 0.35 0.96
N PHE A 110 6.26 1.06 0.44
CA PHE A 110 6.36 1.33 -0.99
C PHE A 110 7.82 1.54 -1.39
N SER A 111 8.30 0.84 -2.42
CA SER A 111 9.68 0.98 -2.89
C SER A 111 9.86 2.17 -3.83
N HIS A 112 11.10 2.66 -3.98
CA HIS A 112 11.44 3.70 -4.95
C HIS A 112 11.09 3.28 -6.38
N LYS A 113 11.37 2.03 -6.75
CA LYS A 113 11.04 1.50 -8.08
C LYS A 113 9.54 1.52 -8.35
N ALA A 114 8.72 1.14 -7.37
CA ALA A 114 7.27 1.18 -7.52
C ALA A 114 6.74 2.61 -7.66
N GLU A 115 7.26 3.60 -6.91
CA GLU A 115 6.88 5.01 -7.09
C GLU A 115 7.24 5.51 -8.50
N THR A 116 8.37 5.09 -9.03
CA THR A 116 8.87 5.56 -10.32
C THR A 116 8.17 4.88 -11.51
N GLU A 117 8.11 3.55 -11.49
CA GLU A 117 7.62 2.77 -12.63
C GLU A 117 6.10 2.57 -12.63
N CYS A 118 5.44 2.72 -11.47
CA CYS A 118 3.99 2.70 -11.35
C CYS A 118 3.42 4.11 -11.06
N ALA A 119 4.10 5.18 -11.46
CA ALA A 119 3.72 6.56 -11.14
C ALA A 119 2.28 6.92 -11.55
N GLU A 120 1.77 6.34 -12.64
CA GLU A 120 0.38 6.54 -13.09
C GLU A 120 -0.64 6.07 -12.05
N ALA A 121 -0.32 5.01 -11.28
CA ALA A 121 -1.17 4.51 -10.22
C ALA A 121 -1.28 5.47 -9.04
N LEU A 122 -0.33 6.39 -8.90
CA LEU A 122 -0.25 7.38 -7.82
C LEU A 122 -0.85 8.73 -8.20
N ASN A 123 -1.65 8.80 -9.25
CA ASN A 123 -2.27 10.04 -9.76
C ASN A 123 -3.21 10.73 -8.76
N PHE A 124 -3.62 10.04 -7.71
CA PHE A 124 -4.42 10.57 -6.60
C PHE A 124 -3.60 11.36 -5.56
N LEU A 125 -2.27 11.26 -5.53
CA LEU A 125 -1.42 11.93 -4.53
C LEU A 125 -1.65 13.45 -4.45
N PRO A 126 -1.89 14.19 -5.55
CA PRO A 126 -2.21 15.62 -5.47
C PRO A 126 -3.49 15.96 -4.71
N GLU A 127 -4.39 15.00 -4.51
CA GLU A 127 -5.60 15.17 -3.71
C GLU A 127 -5.33 15.08 -2.20
N MET A 128 -4.17 14.55 -1.80
CA MET A 128 -3.82 14.32 -0.40
C MET A 128 -2.95 15.46 0.15
N GLU A 129 -3.06 15.72 1.45
CA GLU A 129 -2.29 16.76 2.12
C GLU A 129 -0.83 16.36 2.37
N GLY A 130 -0.54 15.06 2.23
CA GLY A 130 0.79 14.48 2.34
C GLY A 130 0.76 13.07 2.87
N GLY A 131 1.93 12.54 3.24
CA GLY A 131 2.03 11.19 3.79
C GLY A 131 3.47 10.68 3.82
N ILE A 132 3.59 9.37 4.00
CA ILE A 132 4.88 8.67 4.04
C ILE A 132 4.84 7.50 3.05
N LEU A 133 5.83 7.45 2.16
CA LEU A 133 6.27 6.24 1.47
C LEU A 133 7.51 5.73 2.20
N SER A 134 7.45 4.52 2.70
CA SER A 134 8.42 3.91 3.62
C SER A 134 9.87 4.08 3.19
N TYR A 135 10.17 3.89 1.90
CA TYR A 135 11.54 3.95 1.39
C TYR A 135 12.21 5.33 1.58
N LYS A 136 11.43 6.43 1.65
CA LYS A 136 11.96 7.80 1.81
C LYS A 136 12.49 8.05 3.21
N ASP A 137 11.91 7.36 4.20
CA ASP A 137 12.22 7.54 5.62
C ASP A 137 12.94 6.32 6.23
N GLN A 138 13.10 5.24 5.46
CA GLN A 138 13.69 3.97 5.87
C GLN A 138 12.98 3.32 7.08
N LEU A 139 11.67 3.55 7.19
CA LEU A 139 10.79 2.97 8.19
C LEU A 139 9.66 2.23 7.47
N ILE A 140 9.22 1.09 8.01
CA ILE A 140 8.12 0.31 7.42
C ILE A 140 7.01 0.05 8.44
N LYS A 141 5.78 -0.12 7.97
CA LYS A 141 4.71 -0.72 8.77
C LYS A 141 5.04 -2.21 9.00
N PRO A 142 4.81 -2.78 10.18
CA PRO A 142 4.05 -2.22 11.31
C PRO A 142 4.92 -1.57 12.41
N GLU A 143 6.13 -1.14 12.14
CA GLU A 143 7.00 -0.51 13.14
C GLU A 143 6.36 0.76 13.71
N PRO A 144 6.31 0.93 15.06
CA PRO A 144 5.65 2.08 15.68
C PRO A 144 6.21 3.42 15.24
N GLU A 145 7.50 3.46 14.88
CA GLU A 145 8.24 4.65 14.50
C GLU A 145 7.66 5.33 13.26
N ILE A 146 7.13 4.58 12.28
CA ILE A 146 6.57 5.16 11.05
C ILE A 146 5.26 5.90 11.34
N TYR A 147 4.42 5.37 12.25
CA TYR A 147 3.18 6.03 12.67
C TYR A 147 3.46 7.28 13.48
N GLN A 148 4.40 7.22 14.42
CA GLN A 148 4.85 8.36 15.21
C GLN A 148 5.43 9.46 14.32
N LEU A 149 6.20 9.08 13.30
CA LEU A 149 6.77 10.02 12.33
C LEU A 149 5.66 10.74 11.56
N LEU A 150 4.63 10.01 11.09
CA LEU A 150 3.49 10.61 10.38
C LEU A 150 2.76 11.63 11.26
N LEU A 151 2.40 11.25 12.50
CA LEU A 151 1.74 12.13 13.43
C LEU A 151 2.56 13.39 13.71
N LYS A 152 3.86 13.24 13.95
CA LYS A 152 4.79 14.35 14.23
C LYS A 152 4.96 15.26 13.01
N ARG A 153 5.14 14.67 11.81
CA ARG A 153 5.40 15.43 10.56
C ARG A 153 4.27 16.37 10.19
N TYR A 154 3.05 15.92 10.37
CA TYR A 154 1.85 16.66 10.00
C TYR A 154 1.10 17.27 11.19
N GLY A 155 1.63 17.15 12.42
CA GLY A 155 1.01 17.70 13.64
C GLY A 155 -0.33 17.04 13.98
N LEU A 156 -0.50 15.76 13.62
CA LEU A 156 -1.76 15.02 13.80
C LEU A 156 -1.88 14.52 15.24
N LYS A 157 -3.12 14.46 15.73
CA LYS A 157 -3.43 13.81 17.00
C LYS A 157 -3.99 12.42 16.75
N ALA A 158 -3.48 11.44 17.49
CA ALA A 158 -3.88 10.05 17.35
C ALA A 158 -5.39 9.84 17.56
N ASP A 159 -5.96 10.47 18.59
CA ASP A 159 -7.39 10.39 18.93
C ASP A 159 -8.33 11.16 17.97
N GLU A 160 -7.76 11.92 17.03
CA GLU A 160 -8.48 12.59 15.95
C GLU A 160 -8.21 11.94 14.57
N SER A 161 -7.46 10.82 14.52
CA SER A 161 -6.99 10.19 13.29
C SER A 161 -7.43 8.74 13.19
N VAL A 162 -7.77 8.29 11.98
CA VAL A 162 -8.10 6.89 11.67
C VAL A 162 -7.17 6.41 10.56
N PHE A 163 -6.73 5.15 10.65
CA PHE A 163 -5.89 4.49 9.66
C PHE A 163 -6.65 3.37 8.97
N LEU A 164 -6.62 3.36 7.65
CA LEU A 164 -7.25 2.37 6.77
C LEU A 164 -6.15 1.60 6.04
N ASP A 165 -6.06 0.30 6.28
CA ASP A 165 -5.05 -0.60 5.71
C ASP A 165 -5.67 -1.99 5.53
N ASP A 166 -5.38 -2.67 4.41
CA ASP A 166 -5.88 -4.03 4.12
C ASP A 166 -5.12 -5.12 4.89
N ALA A 167 -3.91 -4.83 5.38
CA ALA A 167 -3.10 -5.75 6.13
C ALA A 167 -3.34 -5.63 7.64
N LEU A 168 -4.02 -6.62 8.22
CA LEU A 168 -4.37 -6.65 9.65
C LEU A 168 -3.16 -6.48 10.58
N VAL A 169 -1.96 -6.93 10.17
CA VAL A 169 -0.73 -6.76 10.97
C VAL A 169 -0.38 -5.28 11.14
N ASN A 170 -0.51 -4.48 10.10
CA ASN A 170 -0.22 -3.04 10.15
C ASN A 170 -1.18 -2.29 11.06
N VAL A 171 -2.36 -2.83 11.20
CA VAL A 171 -3.44 -2.23 11.98
C VAL A 171 -3.33 -2.60 13.46
N LYS A 172 -3.01 -3.85 13.78
CA LYS A 172 -2.88 -4.33 15.18
C LYS A 172 -1.79 -3.59 15.95
N ASP A 173 -0.65 -3.34 15.32
CA ASP A 173 0.47 -2.68 15.97
C ASP A 173 0.35 -1.15 16.00
N CYS A 174 -0.57 -0.60 15.21
CA CYS A 174 -1.01 0.79 15.25
C CYS A 174 -1.76 1.16 16.55
N PHE A 175 -2.31 0.21 17.30
CA PHE A 175 -3.15 0.41 18.50
C PHE A 175 -2.58 1.32 19.59
N GLN A 176 -1.27 1.39 19.72
CA GLN A 176 -0.64 2.29 20.69
C GLN A 176 -0.52 3.72 20.19
N THR A 177 -0.77 3.98 18.91
CA THR A 177 -0.44 5.24 18.26
C THR A 177 -1.64 5.90 17.56
N LEU A 178 -2.59 5.13 17.00
CA LEU A 178 -3.77 5.62 16.26
C LEU A 178 -5.06 4.94 16.73
N VAL A 179 -6.21 5.56 16.49
CA VAL A 179 -7.52 4.91 16.69
C VAL A 179 -7.72 3.91 15.57
N PHE A 180 -7.83 2.65 15.94
CA PHE A 180 -8.10 1.55 15.03
C PHE A 180 -9.59 1.35 14.78
N MET A 181 -9.93 0.90 13.57
CA MET A 181 -11.27 0.49 13.24
C MET A 181 -11.26 -0.90 12.62
N GLU A 182 -11.88 -1.86 13.31
CA GLU A 182 -12.16 -3.18 12.74
C GLU A 182 -13.11 -3.07 11.55
N HIS A 183 -13.10 -4.09 10.69
CA HIS A 183 -13.95 -4.20 9.49
C HIS A 183 -15.42 -3.72 9.68
N TYR A 184 -16.00 -3.97 10.83
CA TYR A 184 -17.35 -3.50 11.19
C TYR A 184 -17.44 -1.97 11.29
N GLN A 185 -16.42 -1.33 11.81
CA GLN A 185 -16.37 0.12 12.01
C GLN A 185 -16.06 0.85 10.70
N VAL A 186 -15.32 0.23 9.78
CA VAL A 186 -15.10 0.76 8.43
C VAL A 186 -16.42 0.88 7.68
N LYS A 187 -17.33 -0.13 7.76
CA LYS A 187 -18.69 -0.03 7.20
C LYS A 187 -19.51 1.08 7.83
N GLU A 188 -19.40 1.27 9.15
CA GLU A 188 -20.09 2.34 9.86
C GLU A 188 -19.53 3.72 9.50
N ILE A 189 -18.22 3.87 9.32
CA ILE A 189 -17.63 5.12 8.82
C ILE A 189 -18.10 5.40 7.40
N PHE A 190 -18.06 4.44 6.49
CA PHE A 190 -18.59 4.64 5.15
C PHE A 190 -20.07 5.03 5.17
N ALA A 191 -20.86 4.42 6.03
CA ALA A 191 -22.26 4.79 6.22
C ALA A 191 -22.42 6.19 6.85
N CYS A 192 -21.62 6.55 7.87
CA CYS A 192 -21.61 7.87 8.49
C CYS A 192 -21.11 8.96 7.55
N LEU A 193 -20.21 8.62 6.63
CA LEU A 193 -19.72 9.51 5.57
C LEU A 193 -20.71 9.60 4.40
N GLY A 194 -21.86 8.88 4.46
CA GLY A 194 -22.89 8.85 3.42
C GLY A 194 -22.49 8.05 2.18
N TRP A 195 -21.43 7.25 2.29
CA TRP A 195 -20.94 6.44 1.20
C TRP A 195 -21.65 5.09 1.16
N ASN A 196 -22.35 4.81 0.08
CA ASN A 196 -23.07 3.55 -0.11
C ASN A 196 -22.33 2.68 -1.12
N ALA A 197 -21.54 1.77 -0.61
CA ALA A 197 -20.77 0.84 -1.40
C ALA A 197 -21.58 -0.10 -2.30
N GLU A 198 -22.82 -0.41 -1.92
CA GLU A 198 -23.72 -1.20 -2.76
C GLU A 198 -24.11 -0.47 -4.06
N LYS A 199 -24.06 0.87 -4.04
CA LYS A 199 -24.35 1.70 -5.21
C LYS A 199 -23.21 1.78 -6.21
N GLU A 200 -21.98 1.55 -5.74
CA GLU A 200 -20.75 1.76 -6.54
C GLU A 200 -20.07 0.45 -6.98
N ASN A 201 -20.74 -0.68 -6.83
CA ASN A 201 -20.21 -2.00 -7.23
C ASN A 201 -18.84 -2.36 -6.61
N LEU A 202 -18.57 -1.85 -5.39
CA LEU A 202 -17.34 -2.14 -4.68
C LEU A 202 -17.46 -3.47 -3.95
N GLU A 203 -16.69 -4.45 -4.43
CA GLU A 203 -16.55 -5.74 -3.76
C GLU A 203 -15.78 -5.56 -2.45
N TYR A 204 -16.47 -5.22 -1.35
CA TYR A 204 -15.88 -5.12 0.00
C TYR A 204 -15.18 -6.39 0.46
N GLU A 205 -15.61 -7.54 -0.04
CA GLU A 205 -15.03 -8.84 0.30
C GLU A 205 -13.61 -9.02 -0.23
N ARG A 206 -13.11 -8.10 -1.07
CA ARG A 206 -11.73 -8.11 -1.59
C ARG A 206 -10.82 -7.06 -0.96
N LEU A 207 -11.33 -6.20 -0.07
CA LEU A 207 -10.49 -5.22 0.63
C LEU A 207 -9.93 -5.78 1.96
N PHE A 208 -10.38 -6.99 2.38
CA PHE A 208 -9.95 -7.61 3.64
C PHE A 208 -9.77 -9.11 3.47
#